data_2f7836fd67365ad8156cfb82f30b9f36
#
_entry.id   2f7836fd67365ad8156cfb82f30b9f36
#
_cell.length_a   1.000
_cell.length_b   1.000
_cell.length_c   1.000
_cell.angle_alpha   90.00
_cell.angle_beta   90.00
_cell.angle_gamma   90.00
#
_symmetry.space_group_name_H-M   'P 1'
#
loop_
_entity.id
_entity.type
_entity.pdbx_description
1 polymer ?
#
loop_
_entity_poly.entity_id
_entity_poly.type
_entity_poly.pdbx_seq_one_letter_code
_entity_poly.pdbx_strand_id
1 'polypeptide(L)'
;GELSGGQLQRVFIAKALVNDPKILILDEPSTGVDQQSIDLFFSILKELNSKQGITIIWSSHDLDAVNKLANHVACLNRTLFFHGKSETFFSDDKLVKQYSEASMQEHMHHH
;
A
#
# COMPACT_ATOMS: atom_id res chain seq x y z
N GLY A 1 -18.48 3.50 22.05
CA GLY A 1 -18.89 3.31 20.68
C GLY A 1 -17.87 2.58 19.84
N GLU A 2 -18.30 2.08 18.72
CA GLU A 2 -17.41 1.41 17.79
C GLU A 2 -16.60 2.43 16.98
N LEU A 3 -15.31 2.13 16.79
CA LEU A 3 -14.46 2.94 15.95
C LEU A 3 -14.75 2.65 14.48
N SER A 4 -14.71 3.67 13.63
CA SER A 4 -14.73 3.48 12.19
C SER A 4 -13.44 2.77 11.73
N GLY A 5 -13.46 2.20 10.52
CA GLY A 5 -12.27 1.58 9.94
C GLY A 5 -11.06 2.52 9.91
N GLY A 6 -11.29 3.80 9.53
CA GLY A 6 -10.23 4.80 9.51
C GLY A 6 -9.69 5.16 10.88
N GLN A 7 -10.58 5.28 11.87
CA GLN A 7 -10.16 5.54 13.24
C GLN A 7 -9.35 4.37 13.81
N LEU A 8 -9.79 3.14 13.52
CA LEU A 8 -9.08 1.94 13.96
C LEU A 8 -7.66 1.88 13.37
N GLN A 9 -7.51 2.20 12.07
CA GLN A 9 -6.20 2.26 11.42
C GLN A 9 -5.29 3.28 12.10
N ARG A 10 -5.80 4.46 12.42
CA ARG A 10 -5.01 5.50 13.09
C ARG A 10 -4.59 5.08 14.49
N VAL A 11 -5.43 4.35 15.20
CA VAL A 11 -5.08 3.78 16.52
C VAL A 11 -3.95 2.77 16.40
N PHE A 12 -4.00 1.89 15.40
CA PHE A 12 -2.93 0.91 15.17
C PHE A 12 -1.60 1.58 14.85
N ILE A 13 -1.61 2.64 14.03
CA ILE A 13 -0.41 3.42 13.74
C ILE A 13 0.13 4.07 15.01
N ALA A 14 -0.73 4.69 15.81
CA ALA A 14 -0.31 5.33 17.06
C ALA A 14 0.36 4.33 17.99
N LYS A 15 -0.20 3.11 18.12
CA LYS A 15 0.41 2.04 18.92
C LYS A 15 1.78 1.64 18.38
N ALA A 16 1.89 1.50 17.07
CA ALA A 16 3.16 1.13 16.44
C ALA A 16 4.24 2.19 16.70
N LEU A 17 3.86 3.47 16.67
CA LEU A 17 4.79 4.59 16.86
C LEU A 17 5.30 4.74 18.29
N VAL A 18 4.62 4.17 19.28
CA VAL A 18 5.06 4.22 20.68
C VAL A 18 6.48 3.64 20.85
N ASN A 19 6.83 2.65 20.05
CA ASN A 19 8.14 1.98 20.11
C ASN A 19 9.21 2.66 19.24
N ASP A 20 8.92 3.84 18.69
CA ASP A 20 9.82 4.61 17.81
C ASP A 20 10.40 3.74 16.69
N PRO A 21 9.56 3.17 15.83
CA PRO A 21 10.02 2.25 14.79
C PRO A 21 10.76 2.99 13.67
N LYS A 22 11.66 2.28 13.01
CA LYS A 22 12.31 2.75 11.79
C LYS A 22 11.60 2.23 10.54
N ILE A 23 10.83 1.16 10.68
CA ILE A 23 10.10 0.51 9.60
C ILE A 23 8.69 0.22 10.07
N LEU A 24 7.71 0.59 9.24
CA LEU A 24 6.31 0.21 9.39
C LEU A 24 5.93 -0.74 8.26
N ILE A 25 5.27 -1.84 8.62
CA ILE A 25 4.77 -2.81 7.62
C ILE A 25 3.26 -2.87 7.74
N LEU A 26 2.57 -2.62 6.63
CA LEU A 26 1.11 -2.56 6.57
C LEU A 26 0.59 -3.51 5.50
N ASP A 27 -0.39 -4.33 5.85
CA ASP A 27 -1.01 -5.29 4.95
C ASP A 27 -2.39 -4.81 4.53
N GLU A 28 -2.56 -4.50 3.24
CA GLU A 28 -3.83 -4.04 2.66
C GLU A 28 -4.52 -2.96 3.50
N PRO A 29 -3.84 -1.84 3.83
CA PRO A 29 -4.36 -0.89 4.82
C PRO A 29 -5.62 -0.15 4.38
N SER A 30 -5.94 -0.15 3.09
CA SER A 30 -7.11 0.55 2.55
C SER A 30 -8.37 -0.32 2.48
N THR A 31 -8.27 -1.63 2.73
CA THR A 31 -9.41 -2.55 2.61
C THR A 31 -10.49 -2.22 3.65
N GLY A 32 -11.71 -2.02 3.18
CA GLY A 32 -12.86 -1.76 4.05
C GLY A 32 -12.93 -0.36 4.63
N VAL A 33 -12.17 0.58 4.08
CA VAL A 33 -12.10 1.96 4.56
C VAL A 33 -12.62 2.92 3.49
N ASP A 34 -13.38 3.94 3.90
CA ASP A 34 -13.89 4.96 2.98
C ASP A 34 -12.76 5.82 2.40
N GLN A 35 -13.01 6.41 1.25
CA GLN A 35 -11.98 7.15 0.50
C GLN A 35 -11.40 8.33 1.29
N GLN A 36 -12.24 9.05 2.02
CA GLN A 36 -11.77 10.20 2.80
C GLN A 36 -10.82 9.77 3.92
N SER A 37 -11.13 8.68 4.60
CA SER A 37 -10.27 8.13 5.65
C SER A 37 -8.98 7.56 5.08
N ILE A 38 -9.02 6.93 3.90
CA ILE A 38 -7.84 6.45 3.20
C ILE A 38 -6.91 7.60 2.85
N ASP A 39 -7.44 8.69 2.30
CA ASP A 39 -6.64 9.85 1.91
C ASP A 39 -5.92 10.45 3.13
N LEU A 40 -6.63 10.59 4.24
CA LEU A 40 -6.05 11.06 5.48
C LEU A 40 -4.96 10.12 6.01
N PHE A 41 -5.23 8.82 5.97
CA PHE A 41 -4.29 7.79 6.39
C PHE A 41 -2.98 7.84 5.60
N PHE A 42 -3.06 7.89 4.28
CA PHE A 42 -1.88 7.98 3.43
C PHE A 42 -1.14 9.32 3.60
N SER A 43 -1.85 10.41 3.90
CA SER A 43 -1.21 11.68 4.24
C SER A 43 -0.36 11.55 5.50
N ILE A 44 -0.85 10.85 6.50
CA ILE A 44 -0.11 10.57 7.73
C ILE A 44 1.14 9.74 7.42
N LEU A 45 1.01 8.68 6.63
CA LEU A 45 2.14 7.84 6.24
C LEU A 45 3.21 8.63 5.49
N LYS A 46 2.79 9.50 4.58
CA LYS A 46 3.71 10.35 3.82
C LYS A 46 4.48 11.29 4.74
N GLU A 47 3.82 11.88 5.71
CA GLU A 47 4.45 12.72 6.72
C GLU A 47 5.47 11.95 7.56
N LEU A 48 5.11 10.76 8.03
CA LEU A 48 6.01 9.92 8.80
C LEU A 48 7.26 9.56 8.01
N ASN A 49 7.11 9.26 6.74
CA ASN A 49 8.23 8.95 5.87
C ASN A 49 9.12 10.17 5.60
N SER A 50 8.53 11.31 5.23
CA SER A 50 9.29 12.49 4.80
C SER A 50 9.89 13.26 5.97
N LYS A 51 9.19 13.37 7.10
CA LYS A 51 9.63 14.18 8.24
C LYS A 51 10.38 13.38 9.29
N GLN A 52 9.99 12.13 9.53
CA GLN A 52 10.58 11.30 10.57
C GLN A 52 11.51 10.22 10.02
N GLY A 53 11.60 10.08 8.71
CA GLY A 53 12.48 9.11 8.07
C GLY A 53 12.07 7.66 8.26
N ILE A 54 10.82 7.40 8.60
CA ILE A 54 10.32 6.04 8.77
C ILE A 54 10.14 5.40 7.40
N THR A 55 10.71 4.22 7.20
CA THR A 55 10.49 3.42 6.00
C THR A 55 9.15 2.72 6.11
N ILE A 56 8.32 2.83 5.06
CA ILE A 56 6.98 2.26 5.06
C ILE A 56 6.90 1.23 3.95
N ILE A 57 6.54 -0.01 4.33
CA ILE A 57 6.29 -1.11 3.40
C ILE A 57 4.82 -1.47 3.52
N TRP A 58 4.10 -1.47 2.40
CA TRP A 58 2.67 -1.78 2.42
C TRP A 58 2.27 -2.60 1.20
N SER A 59 1.33 -3.50 1.41
CA SER A 59 0.76 -4.29 0.32
C SER A 59 -0.55 -3.66 -0.15
N SER A 60 -0.83 -3.76 -1.44
CA SER A 60 -2.08 -3.23 -2.00
C SER A 60 -2.36 -3.83 -3.38
N HIS A 61 -3.64 -3.95 -3.71
CA HIS A 61 -4.12 -4.22 -5.06
C HIS A 61 -4.58 -2.94 -5.77
N ASP A 62 -4.53 -1.78 -5.10
CA ASP A 62 -4.94 -0.50 -5.66
C ASP A 62 -3.75 0.16 -6.37
N LEU A 63 -3.68 -0.05 -7.68
CA LEU A 63 -2.60 0.50 -8.51
C LEU A 63 -2.57 2.03 -8.52
N ASP A 64 -3.71 2.69 -8.40
CA ASP A 64 -3.76 4.16 -8.38
C ASP A 64 -3.08 4.70 -7.12
N ALA A 65 -3.36 4.12 -5.97
CA ALA A 65 -2.72 4.50 -4.71
C ALA A 65 -1.21 4.23 -4.76
N VAL A 66 -0.82 3.06 -5.28
CA VAL A 66 0.60 2.70 -5.43
C VAL A 66 1.31 3.70 -6.34
N ASN A 67 0.72 4.05 -7.47
CA ASN A 67 1.30 5.02 -8.40
C ASN A 67 1.53 6.39 -7.76
N LYS A 68 0.58 6.84 -6.95
CA LYS A 68 0.65 8.16 -6.32
C LYS A 68 1.63 8.24 -5.15
N LEU A 69 1.84 7.15 -4.43
CA LEU A 69 2.47 7.18 -3.12
C LEU A 69 3.79 6.43 -3.03
N ALA A 70 3.96 5.35 -3.79
CA ALA A 70 5.12 4.49 -3.65
C ALA A 70 6.32 5.03 -4.45
N ASN A 71 7.52 4.95 -3.86
CA ASN A 71 8.78 5.22 -4.56
C ASN A 71 9.29 3.96 -5.26
N HIS A 72 9.13 2.82 -4.60
CA HIS A 72 9.56 1.52 -5.10
C HIS A 72 8.39 0.55 -5.08
N VAL A 73 8.36 -0.36 -6.05
CA VAL A 73 7.31 -1.34 -6.22
C VAL A 73 7.93 -2.72 -6.39
N ALA A 74 7.35 -3.69 -5.71
CA ALA A 74 7.65 -5.10 -5.93
C ALA A 74 6.35 -5.80 -6.31
N CYS A 75 6.31 -6.42 -7.46
CA CYS A 75 5.12 -7.10 -7.97
C CYS A 75 5.28 -8.60 -7.82
N LEU A 76 4.35 -9.20 -7.10
CA LEU A 76 4.36 -10.62 -6.76
C LEU A 76 3.13 -11.32 -7.33
N ASN A 77 3.38 -12.44 -8.00
CA ASN A 77 2.35 -13.40 -8.36
C ASN A 77 2.98 -14.78 -8.21
N ARG A 78 3.00 -15.30 -6.96
CA ARG A 78 3.72 -16.48 -6.50
C ARG A 78 5.24 -16.33 -6.63
N THR A 79 5.71 -15.59 -7.65
CA THR A 79 7.10 -15.23 -7.84
C THR A 79 7.21 -13.72 -8.00
N LEU A 80 8.37 -13.19 -7.70
CA LEU A 80 8.67 -11.78 -7.93
C LEU A 80 8.93 -11.56 -9.42
N PHE A 81 8.06 -10.80 -10.10
CA PHE A 81 8.26 -10.51 -11.52
C PHE A 81 8.69 -9.08 -11.80
N PHE A 82 8.65 -8.20 -10.82
CA PHE A 82 9.20 -6.85 -10.93
C PHE A 82 9.61 -6.35 -9.56
N HIS A 83 10.75 -5.66 -9.52
CA HIS A 83 11.18 -4.91 -8.36
C HIS A 83 11.99 -3.71 -8.83
N GLY A 84 11.59 -2.52 -8.47
CA GLY A 84 12.29 -1.32 -8.89
C GLY A 84 11.51 -0.06 -8.55
N LYS A 85 11.91 1.04 -9.21
CA LYS A 85 11.25 2.32 -9.01
C LYS A 85 9.82 2.29 -9.53
N SER A 86 8.91 2.92 -8.77
CA SER A 86 7.51 3.05 -9.15
C SER A 86 7.35 3.66 -10.55
N GLU A 87 8.12 4.71 -10.83
CA GLU A 87 8.11 5.37 -12.13
C GLU A 87 8.43 4.41 -13.28
N THR A 88 9.41 3.52 -13.10
CA THR A 88 9.77 2.52 -14.11
C THR A 88 8.63 1.54 -14.35
N PHE A 89 7.97 1.07 -13.30
CA PHE A 89 6.85 0.14 -13.41
C PHE A 89 5.67 0.76 -14.17
N PHE A 90 5.24 1.96 -13.75
CA PHE A 90 4.05 2.59 -14.31
C PHE A 90 4.26 3.18 -15.70
N SER A 91 5.51 3.40 -16.13
CA SER A 91 5.82 3.82 -17.48
C SER A 91 5.88 2.65 -18.48
N ASP A 92 5.86 1.41 -18.01
CA ASP A 92 5.90 0.22 -18.84
C ASP A 92 4.52 -0.45 -18.89
N ASP A 93 3.79 -0.21 -19.97
CA ASP A 93 2.44 -0.74 -20.17
C ASP A 93 2.38 -2.27 -20.11
N LYS A 94 3.46 -2.94 -20.52
CA LYS A 94 3.53 -4.40 -20.48
C LYS A 94 3.55 -4.93 -19.05
N LEU A 95 4.30 -4.26 -18.17
CA LEU A 95 4.38 -4.65 -16.75
C LEU A 95 3.04 -4.43 -16.05
N VAL A 96 2.41 -3.29 -16.27
CA VAL A 96 1.10 -2.97 -15.70
C VAL A 96 0.06 -3.98 -16.18
N LYS A 97 0.08 -4.29 -17.46
CA LYS A 97 -0.84 -5.26 -18.06
C LYS A 97 -0.61 -6.66 -17.50
N GLN A 98 0.64 -7.08 -17.35
CA GLN A 98 0.99 -8.38 -16.78
C GLN A 98 0.46 -8.53 -15.36
N TYR A 99 0.60 -7.50 -14.55
CA TYR A 99 0.06 -7.50 -13.19
C TYR A 99 -1.45 -7.60 -13.20
N SER A 100 -2.13 -6.81 -14.02
CA SER A 100 -3.59 -6.80 -14.11
C SER A 100 -4.15 -8.17 -14.54
N GLU A 101 -3.52 -8.80 -15.52
CA GLU A 101 -3.92 -10.13 -15.98
C GLU A 101 -3.73 -11.20 -14.91
N ALA A 102 -2.61 -11.17 -14.19
CA ALA A 102 -2.34 -12.08 -13.09
C ALA A 102 -3.36 -11.94 -11.96
N SER A 103 -3.72 -10.71 -11.60
CA SER A 103 -4.75 -10.42 -10.61
C SER A 103 -6.11 -10.96 -11.03
N MET A 104 -6.47 -10.80 -12.29
CA MET A 104 -7.73 -11.31 -12.82
C MET A 104 -7.80 -12.84 -12.77
N GLN A 105 -6.71 -13.53 -13.11
CA GLN A 105 -6.64 -14.99 -13.05
C GLN A 105 -6.81 -15.51 -11.62
N GLU A 106 -6.23 -14.85 -10.64
CA GLU A 106 -6.41 -15.19 -9.24
C GLU A 106 -7.87 -15.08 -8.81
N HIS A 107 -8.55 -14.01 -9.20
CA HIS A 107 -9.96 -13.82 -8.90
C HIS A 107 -10.85 -14.86 -9.57
N MET A 108 -10.51 -15.31 -10.76
CA MET A 108 -11.27 -16.34 -11.46
C MET A 108 -11.11 -17.74 -10.84
N HIS A 109 -9.98 -18.01 -10.19
CA HIS A 109 -9.72 -19.29 -9.54
C HIS A 109 -10.37 -19.41 -8.16
N HIS A 110 -10.79 -18.32 -7.55
CA HIS A 110 -11.43 -18.31 -6.23
C HIS A 110 -12.96 -18.36 -6.30
N HIS A 111 -13.50 -18.42 -7.50
CA HIS A 111 -14.92 -18.61 -7.73
C HIS A 111 -15.19 -20.03 -8.20
#